data_48ef29022bb505c7b04532ca13e2eba9
#
_entry.id   48ef29022bb505c7b04532ca13e2eba9
#
_cell.length_a   1.000
_cell.length_b   1.000
_cell.length_c   1.000
_cell.angle_alpha   90.00
_cell.angle_beta   90.00
_cell.angle_gamma   90.00
#
_symmetry.space_group_name_H-M   'P 1'
#
loop_
_entity.id
_entity.type
_entity.pdbx_description
1 polymer ?
#
loop_
_entity_poly.entity_id
_entity_poly.type
_entity_poly.pdbx_seq_one_letter_code
_entity_poly.pdbx_strand_id
1 'polypeptide(L)'
;MEFNGLKKLSEGILLPDKTEETILQECCTRYKMKKAIQKKKRVAMLCIAVLMIGICSNLTMRQEEFAVYAATITEKVQLKENEQVTLRAQETPMGMGYVLEIAMPKGQYFYTITDEESKYPQNVFHKENEIYWLPDGGGSNLRDENGNVIELPKIDKSVINIQVFSGKDVKKTFQLNMEKKDSECVVTLLH
;
A
#
# COMPACT_ATOMS: atom_id res chain seq x y z
N MET A 1 -34.12 27.04 -47.72
CA MET A 1 -33.32 26.91 -48.95
C MET A 1 -33.76 25.63 -49.65
N GLU A 2 -34.35 25.79 -50.82
CA GLU A 2 -35.06 24.70 -51.50
C GLU A 2 -34.13 23.70 -52.12
N PHE A 3 -34.23 22.45 -51.70
CA PHE A 3 -33.54 21.29 -52.30
C PHE A 3 -33.99 20.94 -53.74
N ASN A 4 -34.93 21.68 -54.29
CA ASN A 4 -35.47 21.45 -55.65
C ASN A 4 -34.49 21.79 -56.76
N GLY A 5 -33.48 22.60 -56.52
CA GLY A 5 -32.45 22.94 -57.51
C GLY A 5 -31.45 21.80 -57.81
N LEU A 6 -31.13 20.98 -56.80
CA LEU A 6 -30.21 19.86 -56.95
C LEU A 6 -30.84 18.67 -57.68
N LYS A 7 -32.16 18.48 -57.59
CA LYS A 7 -32.87 17.41 -58.27
C LYS A 7 -32.93 17.63 -59.80
N LYS A 8 -33.07 18.88 -60.28
CA LYS A 8 -33.00 19.23 -61.67
C LYS A 8 -31.61 19.10 -62.32
N LEU A 9 -30.54 19.26 -61.53
CA LEU A 9 -29.19 19.06 -62.05
C LEU A 9 -28.79 17.57 -62.12
N SER A 10 -29.43 16.68 -61.38
CA SER A 10 -29.15 15.23 -61.44
C SER A 10 -29.88 14.54 -62.62
N GLU A 11 -30.96 15.13 -63.12
CA GLU A 11 -31.72 14.55 -64.25
C GLU A 11 -31.10 14.78 -65.65
N GLY A 12 -30.04 15.62 -65.77
CA GLY A 12 -29.35 15.94 -67.00
C GLY A 12 -28.03 15.25 -67.23
N ILE A 13 -27.50 14.52 -66.20
CA ILE A 13 -26.22 13.83 -66.37
C ILE A 13 -26.49 12.33 -66.40
N LEU A 14 -26.64 11.84 -67.67
CA LEU A 14 -26.62 10.41 -67.94
C LEU A 14 -25.19 9.88 -67.74
N LEU A 15 -24.90 9.38 -66.60
CA LEU A 15 -23.67 8.62 -66.32
C LEU A 15 -23.80 7.25 -67.06
N PRO A 16 -22.75 6.78 -67.69
CA PRO A 16 -22.76 5.42 -68.27
C PRO A 16 -23.04 4.41 -67.13
N ASP A 17 -23.94 3.45 -67.37
CA ASP A 17 -24.40 2.47 -66.40
C ASP A 17 -23.26 1.79 -65.59
N LYS A 18 -22.13 1.53 -66.28
CA LYS A 18 -20.91 0.98 -65.66
C LYS A 18 -20.28 1.92 -64.57
N THR A 19 -20.47 3.22 -64.73
CA THR A 19 -19.88 4.21 -63.82
C THR A 19 -20.71 4.33 -62.55
N GLU A 20 -22.04 4.21 -62.68
CA GLU A 20 -22.95 4.27 -61.52
C GLU A 20 -22.77 3.06 -60.60
N GLU A 21 -22.68 1.84 -61.15
CA GLU A 21 -22.40 0.62 -60.37
C GLU A 21 -21.04 0.69 -59.68
N THR A 22 -20.01 1.21 -60.32
CA THR A 22 -18.66 1.33 -59.75
C THR A 22 -18.67 2.32 -58.60
N ILE A 23 -19.33 3.46 -58.72
CA ILE A 23 -19.45 4.48 -57.67
C ILE A 23 -20.23 3.90 -56.44
N LEU A 24 -21.35 3.21 -56.73
CA LEU A 24 -22.13 2.59 -55.66
C LEU A 24 -21.32 1.52 -54.91
N GLN A 25 -20.55 0.69 -55.65
CA GLN A 25 -19.69 -0.33 -55.04
C GLN A 25 -18.57 0.28 -54.16
N GLU A 26 -17.92 1.35 -54.64
CA GLU A 26 -16.94 2.07 -53.84
C GLU A 26 -17.54 2.72 -52.60
N CYS A 27 -18.69 3.36 -52.71
CA CYS A 27 -19.39 3.97 -51.60
C CYS A 27 -19.78 2.91 -50.51
N CYS A 28 -20.34 1.77 -50.97
CA CYS A 28 -20.67 0.67 -50.09
C CYS A 28 -19.43 0.08 -49.39
N THR A 29 -18.32 -0.05 -50.10
CA THR A 29 -17.06 -0.56 -49.55
C THR A 29 -16.48 0.38 -48.51
N ARG A 30 -16.42 1.67 -48.84
CA ARG A 30 -15.97 2.73 -47.87
C ARG A 30 -16.86 2.81 -46.65
N TYR A 31 -18.18 2.68 -46.79
CA TYR A 31 -19.11 2.66 -45.67
C TYR A 31 -18.88 1.43 -44.78
N LYS A 32 -18.72 0.23 -45.34
CA LYS A 32 -18.42 -1.00 -44.63
C LYS A 32 -17.09 -0.90 -43.87
N MET A 33 -16.03 -0.35 -44.51
CA MET A 33 -14.74 -0.12 -43.86
C MET A 33 -14.84 0.88 -42.69
N LYS A 34 -15.53 2.02 -42.88
CA LYS A 34 -15.74 2.98 -41.79
C LYS A 34 -16.47 2.35 -40.60
N LYS A 35 -17.51 1.55 -40.87
CA LYS A 35 -18.27 0.85 -39.81
C LYS A 35 -17.43 -0.23 -39.10
N ALA A 36 -16.55 -0.94 -39.80
CA ALA A 36 -15.62 -1.91 -39.23
C ALA A 36 -14.56 -1.24 -38.35
N ILE A 37 -14.00 -0.10 -38.82
CA ILE A 37 -13.02 0.68 -38.04
C ILE A 37 -13.67 1.25 -36.77
N GLN A 38 -14.90 1.75 -36.84
CA GLN A 38 -15.63 2.24 -35.67
C GLN A 38 -15.90 1.10 -34.64
N LYS A 39 -16.29 -0.10 -35.12
CA LYS A 39 -16.46 -1.26 -34.24
C LYS A 39 -15.14 -1.65 -33.57
N LYS A 40 -14.02 -1.72 -34.31
CA LYS A 40 -12.69 -2.00 -33.73
C LYS A 40 -12.27 -0.96 -32.70
N LYS A 41 -12.49 0.33 -32.97
CA LYS A 41 -12.21 1.42 -31.98
C LYS A 41 -13.06 1.29 -30.72
N ARG A 42 -14.34 0.95 -30.84
CA ARG A 42 -15.21 0.74 -29.67
C ARG A 42 -14.77 -0.46 -28.82
N VAL A 43 -14.42 -1.58 -29.46
CA VAL A 43 -13.91 -2.77 -28.76
C VAL A 43 -12.58 -2.47 -28.07
N ALA A 44 -11.65 -1.81 -28.76
CA ALA A 44 -10.37 -1.41 -28.17
C ALA A 44 -10.55 -0.48 -26.95
N MET A 45 -11.46 0.49 -27.05
CA MET A 45 -11.76 1.41 -25.94
C MET A 45 -12.39 0.68 -24.75
N LEU A 46 -13.23 -0.31 -25.01
CA LEU A 46 -13.84 -1.14 -23.96
C LEU A 46 -12.81 -2.02 -23.26
N CYS A 47 -11.86 -2.61 -24.00
CA CYS A 47 -10.75 -3.37 -23.43
C CYS A 47 -9.84 -2.50 -22.55
N ILE A 48 -9.52 -1.26 -23.00
CA ILE A 48 -8.74 -0.32 -22.20
C ILE A 48 -9.49 0.06 -20.91
N ALA A 49 -10.79 0.30 -20.97
CA ALA A 49 -11.60 0.62 -19.79
C ALA A 49 -11.62 -0.55 -18.79
N VAL A 50 -11.75 -1.78 -19.24
CA VAL A 50 -11.71 -2.99 -18.38
C VAL A 50 -10.33 -3.17 -17.75
N LEU A 51 -9.24 -2.95 -18.50
CA LEU A 51 -7.89 -3.00 -17.97
C LEU A 51 -7.65 -1.91 -16.93
N MET A 52 -8.12 -0.68 -17.17
CA MET A 52 -7.99 0.41 -16.20
C MET A 52 -8.78 0.14 -14.92
N ILE A 53 -9.99 -0.42 -15.02
CA ILE A 53 -10.78 -0.84 -13.85
C ILE A 53 -10.05 -1.94 -13.10
N GLY A 54 -9.47 -2.93 -13.77
CA GLY A 54 -8.70 -4.01 -13.16
C GLY A 54 -7.43 -3.50 -12.44
N ILE A 55 -6.74 -2.54 -13.01
CA ILE A 55 -5.57 -1.90 -12.39
C ILE A 55 -6.00 -1.04 -11.19
N CYS A 56 -7.04 -0.21 -11.35
CA CYS A 56 -7.55 0.61 -10.25
C CYS A 56 -8.09 -0.25 -9.10
N SER A 57 -8.81 -1.34 -9.37
CA SER A 57 -9.29 -2.23 -8.31
C SER A 57 -8.15 -2.97 -7.61
N ASN A 58 -7.07 -3.37 -8.30
CA ASN A 58 -5.88 -3.93 -7.64
C ASN A 58 -5.11 -2.90 -6.81
N LEU A 59 -5.10 -1.63 -7.24
CA LEU A 59 -4.46 -0.56 -6.46
C LEU A 59 -5.30 -0.12 -5.25
N THR A 60 -6.62 -0.18 -5.35
CA THR A 60 -7.53 0.15 -4.23
C THR A 60 -7.77 -1.04 -3.30
N MET A 61 -7.56 -2.28 -3.75
CA MET A 61 -7.66 -3.48 -2.92
C MET A 61 -6.35 -3.87 -2.21
N ARG A 62 -5.28 -3.09 -2.28
CA ARG A 62 -4.32 -3.11 -1.19
C ARG A 62 -5.02 -2.48 0.01
N GLN A 63 -5.86 -3.25 0.67
CA GLN A 63 -6.26 -2.95 2.03
C GLN A 63 -4.95 -2.74 2.77
N GLU A 64 -4.76 -1.53 3.29
CA GLU A 64 -3.69 -1.26 4.23
C GLU A 64 -3.98 -2.23 5.38
N GLU A 65 -3.29 -3.36 5.39
CA GLU A 65 -3.44 -4.35 6.45
C GLU A 65 -2.67 -3.86 7.65
N PHE A 66 -3.15 -4.24 8.83
CA PHE A 66 -2.37 -4.08 10.04
C PHE A 66 -1.10 -4.90 9.90
N ALA A 67 0.05 -4.27 10.01
CA ALA A 67 1.34 -4.92 9.86
C ALA A 67 2.37 -4.33 10.82
N VAL A 68 3.36 -5.12 11.18
CA VAL A 68 4.54 -4.66 11.89
C VAL A 68 5.74 -4.78 10.97
N TYR A 69 6.55 -3.74 10.96
CA TYR A 69 7.78 -3.66 10.18
C TYR A 69 8.99 -3.57 11.11
N ALA A 70 10.03 -4.28 10.75
CA ALA A 70 11.35 -4.06 11.27
C ALA A 70 11.97 -2.89 10.50
N ALA A 71 12.28 -1.80 11.17
CA ALA A 71 12.80 -0.59 10.55
C ALA A 71 14.31 -0.51 10.73
N THR A 72 15.04 -0.40 9.62
CA THR A 72 16.46 -0.08 9.58
C THR A 72 16.65 1.33 8.99
N ILE A 73 17.86 1.86 9.03
CA ILE A 73 18.17 3.18 8.47
C ILE A 73 17.84 3.27 6.97
N THR A 74 17.92 2.15 6.25
CA THR A 74 17.82 2.13 4.79
C THR A 74 16.55 1.49 4.26
N GLU A 75 15.90 0.63 5.05
CA GLU A 75 14.75 -0.14 4.58
C GLU A 75 13.79 -0.52 5.72
N LYS A 76 12.57 -0.86 5.34
CA LYS A 76 11.54 -1.43 6.22
C LYS A 76 11.19 -2.81 5.72
N VAL A 77 11.33 -3.80 6.56
CA VAL A 77 11.01 -5.21 6.27
C VAL A 77 9.75 -5.58 7.02
N GLN A 78 8.71 -5.98 6.33
CA GLN A 78 7.48 -6.46 6.96
C GLN A 78 7.76 -7.78 7.69
N LEU A 79 7.40 -7.84 8.97
CA LEU A 79 7.46 -9.07 9.75
C LEU A 79 6.34 -10.01 9.29
N LYS A 80 6.70 -11.25 8.99
CA LYS A 80 5.76 -12.32 8.72
C LYS A 80 5.78 -13.33 9.86
N GLU A 81 4.66 -13.99 10.05
CA GLU A 81 4.50 -14.96 11.12
C GLU A 81 5.56 -16.07 11.04
N ASN A 82 6.22 -16.32 12.16
CA ASN A 82 7.31 -17.28 12.31
C ASN A 82 8.58 -17.01 11.45
N GLU A 83 8.68 -15.84 10.81
CA GLU A 83 9.88 -15.42 10.11
C GLU A 83 10.77 -14.60 11.04
N GLN A 84 12.08 -14.88 11.04
CA GLN A 84 13.06 -14.15 11.82
C GLN A 84 13.66 -13.02 10.98
N VAL A 85 13.64 -11.81 11.51
CA VAL A 85 14.27 -10.64 10.89
C VAL A 85 15.34 -10.11 11.81
N THR A 86 16.54 -9.88 11.28
CA THR A 86 17.65 -9.32 12.03
C THR A 86 17.69 -7.80 11.87
N LEU A 87 17.73 -7.10 12.99
CA LEU A 87 17.83 -5.65 13.08
C LEU A 87 19.21 -5.25 13.59
N ARG A 88 19.71 -4.12 13.10
CA ARG A 88 20.88 -3.44 13.67
C ARG A 88 20.44 -2.30 14.57
N ALA A 89 21.20 -2.09 15.63
CA ALA A 89 20.97 -0.97 16.50
C ALA A 89 21.14 0.35 15.73
N GLN A 90 20.25 1.30 16.00
CA GLN A 90 20.29 2.63 15.41
C GLN A 90 19.99 3.69 16.47
N GLU A 91 20.32 4.93 16.15
CA GLU A 91 20.01 6.05 17.03
C GLU A 91 18.51 6.31 17.08
N THR A 92 17.94 6.34 18.27
CA THR A 92 16.54 6.66 18.54
C THR A 92 16.47 7.91 19.41
N PRO A 93 15.30 8.52 19.57
CA PRO A 93 15.13 9.66 20.48
C PRO A 93 15.55 9.39 21.92
N MET A 94 15.65 8.12 22.33
CA MET A 94 15.95 7.68 23.70
C MET A 94 17.33 7.04 23.84
N GLY A 95 18.10 6.96 22.77
CA GLY A 95 19.43 6.35 22.74
C GLY A 95 19.55 5.26 21.67
N MET A 96 20.63 4.48 21.73
CA MET A 96 20.85 3.38 20.79
C MET A 96 19.86 2.24 21.06
N GLY A 97 19.16 1.80 20.03
CA GLY A 97 18.14 0.76 20.16
C GLY A 97 17.67 0.21 18.82
N TYR A 98 16.65 -0.61 18.86
CA TYR A 98 16.03 -1.23 17.71
C TYR A 98 14.66 -0.62 17.47
N VAL A 99 14.28 -0.45 16.21
CA VAL A 99 13.04 0.24 15.84
C VAL A 99 12.11 -0.71 15.09
N LEU A 100 10.88 -0.76 15.57
CA LEU A 100 9.76 -1.40 14.90
C LEU A 100 8.73 -0.33 14.54
N GLU A 101 7.96 -0.55 13.50
CA GLU A 101 6.90 0.36 13.08
C GLU A 101 5.60 -0.41 12.88
N ILE A 102 4.50 0.13 13.39
CA ILE A 102 3.17 -0.42 13.18
C ILE A 102 2.51 0.34 12.04
N ALA A 103 2.14 -0.38 10.97
CA ALA A 103 1.26 0.14 9.96
C ALA A 103 -0.20 -0.16 10.31
N MET A 104 -1.02 0.86 10.22
CA MET A 104 -2.46 0.77 10.46
C MET A 104 -3.20 1.32 9.23
N PRO A 105 -4.34 0.72 8.85
CA PRO A 105 -5.17 1.25 7.78
C PRO A 105 -5.68 2.65 8.11
N LYS A 106 -6.20 3.36 7.11
CA LYS A 106 -6.84 4.67 7.33
C LYS A 106 -8.01 4.53 8.28
N GLY A 107 -8.01 5.30 9.36
CA GLY A 107 -9.06 5.26 10.38
C GLY A 107 -8.59 5.80 11.73
N GLN A 108 -9.46 5.67 12.74
CA GLN A 108 -9.13 6.02 14.11
C GLN A 108 -8.73 4.74 14.86
N TYR A 109 -7.43 4.50 14.91
CA TYR A 109 -6.85 3.38 15.62
C TYR A 109 -5.87 3.87 16.67
N PHE A 110 -5.76 3.12 17.74
CA PHE A 110 -4.71 3.25 18.75
C PHE A 110 -4.22 1.87 19.13
N TYR A 111 -3.07 1.77 19.74
CA TYR A 111 -2.53 0.50 20.19
C TYR A 111 -1.97 0.59 21.60
N THR A 112 -1.90 -0.56 22.24
CA THR A 112 -1.24 -0.74 23.51
C THR A 112 -0.16 -1.79 23.40
N ILE A 113 0.88 -1.67 24.24
CA ILE A 113 1.97 -2.62 24.31
C ILE A 113 2.00 -3.18 25.72
N THR A 114 1.99 -4.50 25.85
CA THR A 114 2.13 -5.20 27.12
C THR A 114 3.15 -6.34 27.01
N ASP A 115 3.70 -6.75 28.11
CA ASP A 115 4.48 -7.99 28.21
C ASP A 115 3.55 -9.22 28.38
N GLU A 116 4.14 -10.39 28.63
CA GLU A 116 3.40 -11.63 28.90
C GLU A 116 2.54 -11.57 30.16
N GLU A 117 2.90 -10.73 31.13
CA GLU A 117 2.16 -10.53 32.40
C GLU A 117 1.11 -9.39 32.27
N SER A 118 0.84 -8.91 31.08
CA SER A 118 -0.05 -7.77 30.79
C SER A 118 0.40 -6.45 31.46
N LYS A 119 1.68 -6.32 31.73
CA LYS A 119 2.33 -5.11 32.23
C LYS A 119 3.00 -4.36 31.08
N TYR A 120 3.34 -3.10 31.32
CA TYR A 120 4.14 -2.35 30.35
C TYR A 120 5.57 -2.95 30.31
N PRO A 121 6.06 -3.34 29.13
CA PRO A 121 7.33 -4.06 29.03
C PRO A 121 8.51 -3.15 29.35
N GLN A 122 9.52 -3.71 29.97
CA GLN A 122 10.76 -2.98 30.29
C GLN A 122 11.52 -2.64 29.02
N ASN A 123 12.15 -1.47 29.02
CA ASN A 123 13.00 -0.98 27.92
C ASN A 123 12.32 -0.87 26.55
N VAL A 124 10.99 -0.89 26.53
CA VAL A 124 10.19 -0.67 25.33
C VAL A 124 9.50 0.68 25.44
N PHE A 125 9.61 1.49 24.43
CA PHE A 125 8.99 2.81 24.36
C PHE A 125 8.28 2.94 23.04
N HIS A 126 7.33 3.85 22.94
CA HIS A 126 6.67 4.10 21.68
C HIS A 126 6.36 5.59 21.49
N LYS A 127 6.39 6.03 20.27
CA LYS A 127 5.97 7.36 19.85
C LYS A 127 5.28 7.25 18.50
N GLU A 128 4.04 7.73 18.44
CA GLU A 128 3.23 7.59 17.22
C GLU A 128 3.10 6.11 16.80
N ASN A 129 3.64 5.75 15.65
CA ASN A 129 3.62 4.38 15.12
C ASN A 129 4.94 3.63 15.30
N GLU A 130 5.92 4.24 15.94
CA GLU A 130 7.22 3.64 16.15
C GLU A 130 7.34 3.07 17.56
N ILE A 131 7.95 1.90 17.67
CA ILE A 131 8.27 1.20 18.91
C ILE A 131 9.78 1.07 18.98
N TYR A 132 10.33 1.48 20.10
CA TYR A 132 11.77 1.46 20.38
C TYR A 132 12.06 0.43 21.47
N TRP A 133 12.94 -0.51 21.19
CA TRP A 133 13.48 -1.42 22.19
C TRP A 133 14.93 -1.11 22.46
N LEU A 134 15.25 -0.84 23.75
CA LEU A 134 16.58 -0.43 24.20
C LEU A 134 17.18 -1.47 25.17
N PRO A 135 17.64 -2.63 24.69
CA PRO A 135 18.10 -3.73 25.54
C PRO A 135 19.33 -3.36 26.38
N ASP A 136 20.17 -2.46 25.91
CA ASP A 136 21.37 -2.02 26.62
C ASP A 136 21.12 -0.94 27.68
N GLY A 137 19.86 -0.60 27.91
CA GLY A 137 19.49 0.32 28.97
C GLY A 137 19.36 1.78 28.57
N GLY A 138 19.27 2.09 27.27
CA GLY A 138 19.17 3.46 26.79
C GLY A 138 20.45 4.26 26.98
N GLY A 139 20.51 5.43 26.40
CA GLY A 139 21.63 6.35 26.54
C GLY A 139 21.37 7.43 27.59
N SER A 140 22.30 8.36 27.71
CA SER A 140 22.20 9.54 28.58
C SER A 140 21.02 10.47 28.26
N ASN A 141 20.25 10.16 27.22
CA ASN A 141 19.11 10.97 26.77
C ASN A 141 17.82 10.67 27.55
N LEU A 142 17.74 9.50 28.21
CA LEU A 142 16.57 9.15 29.01
C LEU A 142 16.63 9.87 30.36
N ARG A 143 15.71 10.80 30.58
CA ARG A 143 15.67 11.60 31.80
C ARG A 143 14.29 11.58 32.42
N ASP A 144 14.25 11.63 33.76
CA ASP A 144 13.01 11.82 34.49
C ASP A 144 12.50 13.29 34.39
N GLU A 145 11.36 13.56 34.99
CA GLU A 145 10.76 14.92 35.04
C GLU A 145 11.67 15.96 35.72
N ASN A 146 12.60 15.49 36.57
CA ASN A 146 13.56 16.34 37.30
C ASN A 146 14.89 16.50 36.54
N GLY A 147 15.01 15.87 35.35
CA GLY A 147 16.21 15.95 34.51
C GLY A 147 17.31 14.94 34.89
N ASN A 148 17.08 14.02 35.83
CA ASN A 148 18.03 12.98 36.17
C ASN A 148 18.05 11.90 35.10
N VAL A 149 19.23 11.34 34.86
CA VAL A 149 19.36 10.21 33.91
C VAL A 149 18.67 8.98 34.51
N ILE A 150 17.78 8.38 33.73
CA ILE A 150 17.14 7.11 34.11
C ILE A 150 18.02 5.97 33.61
N GLU A 151 18.55 5.19 34.53
CA GLU A 151 19.28 3.96 34.20
C GLU A 151 18.29 2.81 34.03
N LEU A 152 18.20 2.24 32.85
CA LEU A 152 17.40 1.06 32.59
C LEU A 152 18.25 -0.20 32.78
N PRO A 153 17.66 -1.32 33.21
CA PRO A 153 18.37 -2.59 33.30
C PRO A 153 18.74 -3.06 31.89
N LYS A 154 19.83 -3.83 31.79
CA LYS A 154 20.15 -4.54 30.53
C LYS A 154 19.28 -5.79 30.44
N ILE A 155 18.66 -5.97 29.28
CA ILE A 155 17.79 -7.12 29.01
C ILE A 155 18.09 -7.65 27.61
N ASP A 156 18.37 -8.93 27.48
CA ASP A 156 18.72 -9.54 26.20
C ASP A 156 17.50 -10.12 25.47
N LYS A 157 16.36 -10.20 26.15
CA LYS A 157 15.14 -10.76 25.56
C LYS A 157 13.90 -10.03 26.07
N SER A 158 12.94 -9.81 25.18
CA SER A 158 11.63 -9.26 25.49
C SER A 158 10.57 -9.90 24.61
N VAL A 159 9.44 -10.27 25.23
CA VAL A 159 8.23 -10.68 24.51
C VAL A 159 7.18 -9.60 24.73
N ILE A 160 6.66 -9.05 23.65
CA ILE A 160 5.65 -8.00 23.72
C ILE A 160 4.40 -8.39 22.95
N ASN A 161 3.26 -7.98 23.51
CA ASN A 161 1.95 -8.08 22.88
C ASN A 161 1.50 -6.68 22.47
N ILE A 162 1.20 -6.49 21.20
CA ILE A 162 0.69 -5.24 20.64
C ILE A 162 -0.77 -5.47 20.28
N GLN A 163 -1.68 -4.77 20.94
CA GLN A 163 -3.11 -4.83 20.63
C GLN A 163 -3.54 -3.53 19.97
N VAL A 164 -4.11 -3.64 18.76
CA VAL A 164 -4.64 -2.50 18.02
C VAL A 164 -6.15 -2.44 18.19
N PHE A 165 -6.65 -1.27 18.49
CA PHE A 165 -8.06 -1.01 18.80
C PHE A 165 -8.69 0.00 17.83
N SER A 166 -9.99 -0.15 17.63
CA SER A 166 -10.87 0.90 17.11
C SER A 166 -12.02 1.09 18.09
N GLY A 167 -12.03 2.22 18.77
CA GLY A 167 -12.92 2.41 19.93
C GLY A 167 -12.60 1.42 21.04
N LYS A 168 -13.55 0.52 21.38
CA LYS A 168 -13.38 -0.51 22.41
C LYS A 168 -13.04 -1.89 21.83
N ASP A 169 -13.09 -2.04 20.51
CA ASP A 169 -12.90 -3.32 19.85
C ASP A 169 -11.44 -3.57 19.51
N VAL A 170 -10.90 -4.73 19.90
CA VAL A 170 -9.61 -5.21 19.43
C VAL A 170 -9.75 -5.62 17.95
N LYS A 171 -8.96 -5.02 17.09
CA LYS A 171 -8.97 -5.28 15.65
C LYS A 171 -7.85 -6.23 15.22
N LYS A 172 -6.70 -6.14 15.86
CA LYS A 172 -5.55 -6.99 15.58
C LYS A 172 -4.69 -7.12 16.84
N THR A 173 -4.08 -8.28 17.00
CA THR A 173 -3.06 -8.53 18.03
C THR A 173 -1.81 -9.06 17.34
N PHE A 174 -0.65 -8.58 17.76
CA PHE A 174 0.65 -9.09 17.37
C PHE A 174 1.41 -9.50 18.61
N GLN A 175 2.08 -10.64 18.57
CA GLN A 175 3.02 -11.06 19.59
C GLN A 175 4.42 -11.12 18.96
N LEU A 176 5.34 -10.39 19.54
CA LEU A 176 6.72 -10.28 19.06
C LEU A 176 7.67 -10.82 20.11
N ASN A 177 8.58 -11.67 19.69
CA ASN A 177 9.75 -12.07 20.45
C ASN A 177 10.97 -11.32 19.91
N MET A 178 11.65 -10.59 20.78
CA MET A 178 12.86 -9.82 20.47
C MET A 178 14.01 -10.38 21.29
N GLU A 179 15.08 -10.78 20.64
CA GLU A 179 16.26 -11.35 21.27
C GLU A 179 17.50 -10.66 20.77
N LYS A 180 18.26 -10.06 21.68
CA LYS A 180 19.56 -9.47 21.37
C LYS A 180 20.62 -10.55 21.27
N LYS A 181 21.38 -10.52 20.15
CA LYS A 181 22.55 -11.39 19.90
C LYS A 181 23.72 -10.50 19.51
N ASP A 182 24.64 -10.32 20.41
CA ASP A 182 25.79 -9.40 20.23
C ASP A 182 25.34 -7.95 19.94
N SER A 183 25.59 -7.48 18.72
CA SER A 183 25.21 -6.14 18.25
C SER A 183 23.93 -6.10 17.41
N GLU A 184 23.26 -7.23 17.28
CA GLU A 184 22.04 -7.37 16.47
C GLU A 184 20.86 -7.82 17.32
N CYS A 185 19.67 -7.58 16.83
CA CYS A 185 18.44 -8.07 17.42
C CYS A 185 17.74 -8.98 16.41
N VAL A 186 17.35 -10.16 16.85
CA VAL A 186 16.47 -11.05 16.10
C VAL A 186 15.04 -10.82 16.58
N VAL A 187 14.18 -10.40 15.66
CA VAL A 187 12.75 -10.21 15.92
C VAL A 187 11.97 -11.30 15.21
N THR A 188 11.03 -11.91 15.91
CA THR A 188 10.13 -12.92 15.37
C THR A 188 8.69 -12.52 15.69
N LEU A 189 7.84 -12.42 14.67
CA LEU A 189 6.40 -12.30 14.84
C LEU A 189 5.83 -13.70 15.11
N LEU A 190 5.19 -13.90 16.25
CA LEU A 190 4.62 -15.18 16.67
C LEU A 190 3.16 -15.32 16.23
N HIS A 191 2.38 -14.22 16.31
CA HIS A 191 0.97 -14.12 15.89
C HIS A 191 0.65 -12.73 15.34
#